data_b2cf0e6fef3c4dd0a4fa8da157133bdb
#
_entry.id   b2cf0e6fef3c4dd0a4fa8da157133bdb
#
_cell.length_a   1.000
_cell.length_b   1.000
_cell.length_c   1.000
_cell.angle_alpha   90.00
_cell.angle_beta   90.00
_cell.angle_gamma   90.00
#
_symmetry.space_group_name_H-M   'P 1'
#
loop_
_entity.id
_entity.type
_entity.pdbx_description
1 polymer ?
#
loop_
_entity_poly.entity_id
_entity_poly.type
_entity_poly.pdbx_seq_one_letter_code
_entity_poly.pdbx_strand_id
1 'polypeptide(L)'
;MLYQIFETQRSIMEPFSDLAQAAAKLYSNPLNPMAQTPLAQRVSAGYALMHRLGKDYVKPEFGIRTVKVNKTDVAIHERIEIDKPFCELRRFKRFSDDPATLTMLKAQPVVLIVAPLSGHYATLLRDTVKTMLQGHKVYITDWKNARLVPLTDGEFHLDDYINYVQEFIRHLQATYGHCHVVSVCQPTVPVLAAVSLMASRGEKTP
;
A
#
# COMPACT_ATOMS: atom_id res chain seq x y z
N MET A 1 22.11 -14.72 -3.46
CA MET A 1 22.09 -16.06 -4.08
C MET A 1 20.70 -16.72 -4.04
N LEU A 2 20.11 -17.01 -2.88
CA LEU A 2 18.80 -17.70 -2.83
C LEU A 2 17.68 -16.93 -3.57
N TYR A 3 17.63 -15.62 -3.44
CA TYR A 3 16.67 -14.78 -4.14
C TYR A 3 16.82 -14.82 -5.66
N GLN A 4 18.05 -14.77 -6.18
CA GLN A 4 18.31 -14.87 -7.62
C GLN A 4 17.89 -16.24 -8.19
N ILE A 5 18.12 -17.32 -7.44
CA ILE A 5 17.66 -18.65 -7.80
C ILE A 5 16.14 -18.70 -7.85
N PHE A 6 15.47 -18.15 -6.84
CA PHE A 6 14.01 -18.08 -6.79
C PHE A 6 13.45 -17.27 -7.98
N GLU A 7 14.02 -16.12 -8.28
CA GLU A 7 13.56 -15.24 -9.36
C GLU A 7 13.78 -15.88 -10.75
N THR A 8 14.91 -16.56 -10.94
CA THR A 8 15.18 -17.33 -12.17
C THR A 8 14.15 -18.46 -12.32
N GLN A 9 13.88 -19.20 -11.24
CA GLN A 9 12.89 -20.26 -11.25
C GLN A 9 11.47 -19.72 -11.54
N ARG A 10 11.11 -18.58 -10.95
CA ARG A 10 9.84 -17.90 -11.19
C ARG A 10 9.70 -17.48 -12.65
N SER A 11 10.73 -16.86 -13.24
CA SER A 11 10.74 -16.42 -14.65
C SER A 11 10.58 -17.59 -15.63
N ILE A 12 11.17 -18.75 -15.32
CA ILE A 12 11.02 -19.95 -16.12
C ILE A 12 9.58 -20.49 -16.02
N MET A 13 8.94 -20.35 -14.88
CA MET A 13 7.56 -20.82 -14.65
C MET A 13 6.48 -19.85 -15.15
N GLU A 14 6.81 -18.60 -15.37
CA GLU A 14 5.85 -17.56 -15.78
C GLU A 14 5.05 -17.93 -17.05
N PRO A 15 5.63 -18.44 -18.15
CA PRO A 15 4.88 -18.84 -19.34
C PRO A 15 3.87 -19.96 -19.08
N PHE A 16 4.11 -20.80 -18.08
CA PHE A 16 3.22 -21.89 -17.70
C PHE A 16 2.12 -21.49 -16.73
N SER A 17 2.24 -20.32 -16.14
CA SER A 17 1.30 -19.78 -15.15
C SER A 17 -0.11 -19.61 -15.73
N ASP A 18 -0.23 -19.05 -16.93
CA ASP A 18 -1.52 -18.82 -17.58
C ASP A 18 -2.15 -20.12 -18.07
N LEU A 19 -1.33 -21.05 -18.56
CA LEU A 19 -1.78 -22.39 -18.91
C LEU A 19 -2.32 -23.14 -17.70
N ALA A 20 -1.62 -23.04 -16.56
CA ALA A 20 -2.05 -23.63 -15.31
C ALA A 20 -3.37 -23.01 -14.81
N GLN A 21 -3.56 -21.70 -14.98
CA GLN A 21 -4.84 -21.05 -14.65
C GLN A 21 -5.98 -21.57 -15.52
N ALA A 22 -5.76 -21.69 -16.83
CA ALA A 22 -6.76 -22.21 -17.75
C ALA A 22 -7.14 -23.66 -17.39
N ALA A 23 -6.15 -24.52 -17.09
CA ALA A 23 -6.37 -25.88 -16.63
C ALA A 23 -7.15 -25.92 -15.29
N ALA A 24 -6.77 -25.09 -14.31
CA ALA A 24 -7.50 -25.01 -13.04
C ALA A 24 -8.98 -24.66 -13.25
N LYS A 25 -9.26 -23.67 -14.12
CA LYS A 25 -10.64 -23.27 -14.47
C LYS A 25 -11.42 -24.40 -15.16
N LEU A 26 -10.76 -25.17 -16.03
CA LEU A 26 -11.40 -26.30 -16.72
C LEU A 26 -11.85 -27.37 -15.72
N TYR A 27 -10.99 -27.72 -14.76
CA TYR A 27 -11.29 -28.73 -13.74
C TYR A 27 -12.23 -28.23 -12.62
N SER A 28 -12.39 -26.92 -12.45
CA SER A 28 -13.31 -26.31 -11.47
C SER A 28 -14.63 -25.81 -12.08
N ASN A 29 -14.84 -25.99 -13.40
CA ASN A 29 -16.04 -25.51 -14.08
C ASN A 29 -17.28 -26.28 -13.58
N PRO A 30 -18.31 -25.61 -13.03
CA PRO A 30 -19.53 -26.26 -12.54
C PRO A 30 -20.30 -27.04 -13.61
N LEU A 31 -20.12 -26.69 -14.88
CA LEU A 31 -20.73 -27.40 -16.02
C LEU A 31 -20.00 -28.71 -16.37
N ASN A 32 -18.82 -28.96 -15.79
CA ASN A 32 -18.11 -30.20 -15.99
C ASN A 32 -18.57 -31.24 -14.94
N PRO A 33 -19.20 -32.34 -15.35
CA PRO A 33 -19.70 -33.37 -14.42
C PRO A 33 -18.61 -33.95 -13.50
N MET A 34 -17.36 -33.94 -13.97
CA MET A 34 -16.21 -34.46 -13.20
C MET A 34 -15.63 -33.44 -12.20
N ALA A 35 -15.99 -32.16 -12.29
CA ALA A 35 -15.40 -31.10 -11.44
C ALA A 35 -15.65 -31.30 -9.93
N GLN A 36 -16.72 -32.01 -9.59
CA GLN A 36 -17.06 -32.31 -8.20
C GLN A 36 -16.37 -33.54 -7.62
N THR A 37 -15.60 -34.28 -8.45
CA THR A 37 -14.86 -35.44 -7.96
C THR A 37 -13.65 -34.99 -7.12
N PRO A 38 -13.30 -35.74 -6.04
CA PRO A 38 -12.14 -35.41 -5.21
C PRO A 38 -10.82 -35.31 -6.01
N LEU A 39 -10.68 -36.10 -7.06
CA LEU A 39 -9.53 -36.07 -7.96
C LEU A 39 -9.45 -34.76 -8.74
N ALA A 40 -10.56 -34.35 -9.40
CA ALA A 40 -10.61 -33.11 -10.16
C ALA A 40 -10.35 -31.87 -9.28
N GLN A 41 -10.87 -31.86 -8.05
CA GLN A 41 -10.62 -30.80 -7.08
C GLN A 41 -9.13 -30.71 -6.70
N ARG A 42 -8.46 -31.86 -6.46
CA ARG A 42 -7.02 -31.88 -6.17
C ARG A 42 -6.18 -31.43 -7.37
N VAL A 43 -6.53 -31.85 -8.56
CA VAL A 43 -5.86 -31.43 -9.80
C VAL A 43 -6.04 -29.93 -10.03
N SER A 44 -7.25 -29.40 -9.88
CA SER A 44 -7.54 -27.97 -9.96
C SER A 44 -6.74 -27.17 -8.93
N ALA A 45 -6.68 -27.64 -7.68
CA ALA A 45 -5.89 -26.99 -6.63
C ALA A 45 -4.38 -27.00 -6.94
N GLY A 46 -3.86 -28.11 -7.51
CA GLY A 46 -2.47 -28.19 -7.96
C GLY A 46 -2.13 -27.16 -9.05
N TYR A 47 -2.97 -27.06 -10.07
CA TYR A 47 -2.81 -26.06 -11.12
C TYR A 47 -2.96 -24.62 -10.60
N ALA A 48 -3.91 -24.38 -9.69
CA ALA A 48 -4.08 -23.08 -9.05
C ALA A 48 -2.84 -22.69 -8.22
N LEU A 49 -2.20 -23.63 -7.55
CA LEU A 49 -0.95 -23.41 -6.84
C LEU A 49 0.21 -23.08 -7.80
N MET A 50 0.36 -23.84 -8.90
CA MET A 50 1.37 -23.57 -9.93
C MET A 50 1.20 -22.15 -10.51
N HIS A 51 -0.04 -21.74 -10.82
CA HIS A 51 -0.34 -20.40 -11.28
C HIS A 51 0.09 -19.34 -10.27
N ARG A 52 -0.20 -19.53 -8.98
CA ARG A 52 0.17 -18.58 -7.92
C ARG A 52 1.69 -18.47 -7.71
N LEU A 53 2.42 -19.55 -7.89
CA LEU A 53 3.89 -19.57 -7.75
C LEU A 53 4.60 -18.89 -8.92
N GLY A 54 4.05 -18.96 -10.13
CA GLY A 54 4.62 -18.33 -11.33
C GLY A 54 4.15 -16.89 -11.56
N LYS A 55 3.05 -16.47 -10.94
CA LYS A 55 2.42 -15.19 -11.21
C LYS A 55 3.17 -14.01 -10.58
N ASP A 56 3.37 -12.94 -11.37
CA ASP A 56 3.73 -11.63 -10.83
C ASP A 56 2.46 -10.85 -10.41
N TYR A 57 2.47 -10.36 -9.19
CA TYR A 57 1.32 -9.63 -8.64
C TYR A 57 1.52 -8.14 -8.85
N VAL A 58 0.79 -7.60 -9.81
CA VAL A 58 0.76 -6.16 -10.07
C VAL A 58 0.12 -5.45 -8.89
N LYS A 59 0.71 -4.31 -8.49
CA LYS A 59 0.19 -3.46 -7.44
C LYS A 59 -1.21 -2.95 -7.80
N PRO A 60 -2.22 -3.18 -6.95
CA PRO A 60 -3.56 -2.63 -7.18
C PRO A 60 -3.58 -1.11 -7.03
N GLU A 61 -4.48 -0.43 -7.73
CA GLU A 61 -4.76 0.99 -7.50
C GLU A 61 -5.57 1.18 -6.22
N PHE A 62 -5.42 2.34 -5.55
CA PHE A 62 -6.33 2.71 -4.45
C PHE A 62 -7.76 2.89 -4.96
N GLY A 63 -7.95 3.51 -6.13
CA GLY A 63 -9.24 3.63 -6.80
C GLY A 63 -10.31 4.38 -5.98
N ILE A 64 -9.89 5.26 -5.05
CA ILE A 64 -10.80 6.06 -4.23
C ILE A 64 -11.15 7.32 -5.02
N ARG A 65 -12.32 7.36 -5.63
CA ARG A 65 -12.76 8.50 -6.45
C ARG A 65 -13.60 9.49 -5.66
N THR A 66 -14.39 9.00 -4.70
CA THR A 66 -15.28 9.83 -3.88
C THR A 66 -15.35 9.29 -2.46
N VAL A 67 -15.61 10.17 -1.49
CA VAL A 67 -15.96 9.83 -0.10
C VAL A 67 -17.11 10.71 0.37
N LYS A 68 -17.93 10.20 1.28
CA LYS A 68 -18.97 10.99 1.95
C LYS A 68 -18.42 11.74 3.13
N VAL A 69 -18.56 13.06 3.14
CA VAL A 69 -18.25 13.93 4.26
C VAL A 69 -19.52 14.68 4.64
N ASN A 70 -20.01 14.48 5.84
CA ASN A 70 -21.29 15.09 6.31
C ASN A 70 -22.44 14.90 5.29
N LYS A 71 -22.59 13.68 4.75
CA LYS A 71 -23.59 13.30 3.75
C LYS A 71 -23.40 13.87 2.34
N THR A 72 -22.37 14.69 2.09
CA THR A 72 -22.03 15.23 0.79
C THR A 72 -20.93 14.38 0.15
N ASP A 73 -21.07 14.08 -1.14
CA ASP A 73 -20.04 13.39 -1.91
C ASP A 73 -18.93 14.37 -2.27
N VAL A 74 -17.71 14.02 -1.86
CA VAL A 74 -16.49 14.82 -2.07
C VAL A 74 -15.57 14.04 -3.01
N ALA A 75 -15.16 14.68 -4.09
CA ALA A 75 -14.24 14.10 -5.05
C ALA A 75 -12.83 13.95 -4.45
N ILE A 76 -12.14 12.86 -4.80
CA ILE A 76 -10.79 12.54 -4.34
C ILE A 76 -9.84 12.50 -5.53
N HIS A 77 -8.72 13.21 -5.40
CA HIS A 77 -7.59 13.12 -6.32
C HIS A 77 -6.38 12.58 -5.57
N GLU A 78 -5.91 11.42 -6.01
CA GLU A 78 -4.68 10.82 -5.55
C GLU A 78 -3.49 11.46 -6.27
N ARG A 79 -2.43 11.80 -5.52
CA ARG A 79 -1.18 12.29 -6.08
C ARG A 79 0.02 11.91 -5.21
N ILE A 80 1.18 11.84 -5.83
CA ILE A 80 2.46 11.72 -5.14
C ILE A 80 2.84 13.12 -4.64
N GLU A 81 3.10 13.25 -3.34
CA GLU A 81 3.54 14.48 -2.71
C GLU A 81 5.07 14.52 -2.59
N ILE A 82 5.67 13.39 -2.21
CA ILE A 82 7.13 13.19 -2.16
C ILE A 82 7.42 11.84 -2.83
N ASP A 83 8.39 11.82 -3.72
CA ASP A 83 8.91 10.61 -4.34
C ASP A 83 10.33 10.34 -3.87
N LYS A 84 10.55 9.18 -3.24
CA LYS A 84 11.86 8.72 -2.79
C LYS A 84 12.17 7.35 -3.42
N PRO A 85 13.44 6.94 -3.45
CA PRO A 85 13.82 5.66 -4.08
C PRO A 85 12.99 4.46 -3.62
N PHE A 86 12.72 4.33 -2.32
CA PHE A 86 12.04 3.17 -1.74
C PHE A 86 10.58 3.43 -1.34
N CYS A 87 10.13 4.69 -1.28
CA CYS A 87 8.80 5.02 -0.80
C CYS A 87 8.28 6.31 -1.41
N GLU A 88 7.01 6.31 -1.78
CA GLU A 88 6.28 7.52 -2.12
C GLU A 88 5.42 7.96 -0.94
N LEU A 89 5.36 9.27 -0.68
CA LEU A 89 4.32 9.84 0.16
C LEU A 89 3.15 10.22 -0.73
N ARG A 90 2.05 9.49 -0.63
CA ARG A 90 0.83 9.74 -1.40
C ARG A 90 -0.15 10.55 -0.60
N ARG A 91 -0.78 11.51 -1.29
CA ARG A 91 -1.83 12.37 -0.76
C ARG A 91 -3.15 12.10 -1.46
N PHE A 92 -4.23 12.02 -0.68
CA PHE A 92 -5.60 12.01 -1.19
C PHE A 92 -6.24 13.38 -0.98
N LYS A 93 -6.17 14.22 -2.02
CA LYS A 93 -6.71 15.58 -1.97
C LYS A 93 -8.21 15.54 -2.23
N ARG A 94 -8.98 16.19 -1.36
CA ARG A 94 -10.43 16.30 -1.45
C ARG A 94 -10.83 17.59 -2.14
N PHE A 95 -11.86 17.51 -2.98
CA PHE A 95 -12.41 18.63 -3.73
C PHE A 95 -13.92 18.68 -3.59
N SER A 96 -14.45 19.88 -3.48
CA SER A 96 -15.88 20.16 -3.50
C SER A 96 -16.12 21.49 -4.18
N ASP A 97 -17.21 21.64 -4.90
CA ASP A 97 -17.61 22.91 -5.51
C ASP A 97 -18.31 23.84 -4.50
N ASP A 98 -18.74 23.27 -3.35
CA ASP A 98 -19.36 24.04 -2.27
C ASP A 98 -18.30 24.72 -1.37
N PRO A 99 -18.32 26.09 -1.28
CA PRO A 99 -17.35 26.83 -0.47
C PRO A 99 -17.40 26.50 1.02
N ALA A 100 -18.57 26.20 1.57
CA ALA A 100 -18.72 25.85 2.99
C ALA A 100 -18.05 24.51 3.27
N THR A 101 -18.30 23.51 2.43
CA THR A 101 -17.62 22.22 2.49
C THR A 101 -16.10 22.37 2.35
N LEU A 102 -15.63 23.19 1.40
CA LEU A 102 -14.18 23.43 1.22
C LEU A 102 -13.54 24.04 2.49
N THR A 103 -14.21 24.99 3.13
CA THR A 103 -13.72 25.62 4.36
C THR A 103 -13.60 24.59 5.48
N MET A 104 -14.61 23.76 5.64
CA MET A 104 -14.61 22.66 6.61
C MET A 104 -13.47 21.66 6.32
N LEU A 105 -13.31 21.23 5.06
CA LEU A 105 -12.23 20.30 4.65
C LEU A 105 -10.83 20.87 4.94
N LYS A 106 -10.66 22.19 4.76
CA LYS A 106 -9.38 22.88 5.07
C LYS A 106 -9.07 22.93 6.56
N ALA A 107 -10.09 23.00 7.42
CA ALA A 107 -9.93 23.03 8.88
C ALA A 107 -9.63 21.66 9.50
N GLN A 108 -9.94 20.56 8.79
CA GLN A 108 -9.73 19.22 9.33
C GLN A 108 -8.25 18.87 9.54
N PRO A 109 -7.92 18.06 10.55
CA PRO A 109 -6.54 17.66 10.87
C PRO A 109 -5.92 16.81 9.77
N VAL A 110 -4.58 16.76 9.77
CA VAL A 110 -3.81 15.90 8.87
C VAL A 110 -3.41 14.61 9.58
N VAL A 111 -3.49 13.50 8.88
CA VAL A 111 -3.03 12.19 9.33
C VAL A 111 -2.09 11.56 8.30
N LEU A 112 -0.96 11.05 8.78
CA LEU A 112 -0.03 10.19 8.06
C LEU A 112 -0.34 8.75 8.43
N ILE A 113 -0.71 7.94 7.47
CA ILE A 113 -0.84 6.50 7.62
C ILE A 113 0.46 5.86 7.17
N VAL A 114 1.13 5.14 8.06
CA VAL A 114 2.35 4.39 7.72
C VAL A 114 1.96 2.95 7.45
N ALA A 115 2.01 2.58 6.17
CA ALA A 115 1.65 1.25 5.71
C ALA A 115 2.79 0.23 5.94
N PRO A 116 2.47 -1.07 6.08
CA PRO A 116 3.48 -2.13 6.15
C PRO A 116 4.39 -2.13 4.92
N LEU A 117 5.70 -2.31 5.15
CA LEU A 117 6.70 -2.48 4.11
C LEU A 117 6.67 -3.90 3.52
N SER A 118 6.45 -4.91 4.37
CA SER A 118 6.62 -6.31 4.01
C SER A 118 5.31 -7.00 3.64
N GLY A 119 5.35 -7.74 2.53
CA GLY A 119 4.32 -8.70 2.15
C GLY A 119 3.05 -8.13 1.54
N HIS A 120 2.85 -6.80 1.55
CA HIS A 120 1.63 -6.16 1.06
C HIS A 120 1.92 -4.80 0.43
N TYR A 121 1.07 -4.41 -0.51
CA TYR A 121 1.04 -3.04 -0.98
C TYR A 121 0.23 -2.15 -0.02
N ALA A 122 0.51 -0.85 0.00
CA ALA A 122 -0.22 0.13 0.81
C ALA A 122 -1.74 0.13 0.55
N THR A 123 -2.16 -0.33 -0.63
CA THR A 123 -3.57 -0.52 -1.01
C THR A 123 -4.34 -1.52 -0.14
N LEU A 124 -3.64 -2.33 0.67
CA LEU A 124 -4.27 -3.13 1.73
C LEU A 124 -5.06 -2.24 2.71
N LEU A 125 -4.59 -1.01 2.93
CA LEU A 125 -5.21 -0.03 3.83
C LEU A 125 -6.23 0.88 3.11
N ARG A 126 -6.72 0.50 1.93
CA ARG A 126 -7.70 1.29 1.14
C ARG A 126 -8.91 1.72 1.97
N ASP A 127 -9.50 0.80 2.72
CA ASP A 127 -10.69 1.09 3.50
C ASP A 127 -10.37 1.97 4.72
N THR A 128 -9.18 1.82 5.31
CA THR A 128 -8.67 2.71 6.36
C THR A 128 -8.51 4.12 5.81
N VAL A 129 -7.88 4.29 4.66
CA VAL A 129 -7.74 5.58 3.96
C VAL A 129 -9.11 6.19 3.69
N LYS A 130 -10.05 5.40 3.12
CA LYS A 130 -11.40 5.86 2.81
C LYS A 130 -12.18 6.31 4.05
N THR A 131 -12.03 5.60 5.16
CA THR A 131 -12.66 5.97 6.44
C THR A 131 -12.06 7.25 7.01
N MET A 132 -10.74 7.36 7.03
CA MET A 132 -10.05 8.55 7.54
C MET A 132 -10.33 9.81 6.69
N LEU A 133 -10.55 9.66 5.38
CA LEU A 133 -10.89 10.76 4.48
C LEU A 133 -12.20 11.46 4.82
N GLN A 134 -13.07 10.84 5.61
CA GLN A 134 -14.32 11.48 6.05
C GLN A 134 -14.09 12.65 7.01
N GLY A 135 -12.99 12.61 7.79
CA GLY A 135 -12.69 13.62 8.81
C GLY A 135 -11.26 14.18 8.80
N HIS A 136 -10.40 13.74 7.88
CA HIS A 136 -8.98 14.08 7.91
C HIS A 136 -8.42 14.37 6.50
N LYS A 137 -7.35 15.16 6.44
CA LYS A 137 -6.44 15.20 5.31
C LYS A 137 -5.54 13.97 5.41
N VAL A 138 -5.58 13.07 4.43
CA VAL A 138 -4.92 11.77 4.52
C VAL A 138 -3.71 11.71 3.61
N TYR A 139 -2.61 11.28 4.19
CA TYR A 139 -1.37 10.88 3.54
C TYR A 139 -1.04 9.43 3.90
N ILE A 140 -0.40 8.71 3.00
CA ILE A 140 0.02 7.33 3.23
C ILE A 140 1.41 7.09 2.65
N THR A 141 2.24 6.32 3.36
CA THR A 141 3.48 5.78 2.81
C THR A 141 3.15 4.66 1.83
N ASP A 142 3.66 4.75 0.62
CA ASP A 142 3.47 3.75 -0.42
C ASP A 142 4.83 3.19 -0.84
N TRP A 143 5.18 2.05 -0.23
CA TRP A 143 6.47 1.41 -0.44
C TRP A 143 6.58 0.85 -1.85
N LYS A 144 7.69 1.17 -2.51
CA LYS A 144 8.02 0.64 -3.82
C LYS A 144 8.49 -0.81 -3.69
N ASN A 145 8.33 -1.57 -4.76
CA ASN A 145 8.89 -2.92 -4.82
C ASN A 145 10.43 -2.81 -4.86
N ALA A 146 11.09 -3.19 -3.78
CA ALA A 146 12.54 -3.09 -3.64
C ALA A 146 13.33 -3.83 -4.75
N ARG A 147 12.71 -4.83 -5.41
CA ARG A 147 13.31 -5.51 -6.57
C ARG A 147 13.51 -4.59 -7.77
N LEU A 148 12.70 -3.54 -7.88
CA LEU A 148 12.71 -2.59 -8.99
C LEU A 148 13.52 -1.32 -8.67
N VAL A 149 14.01 -1.17 -7.44
CA VAL A 149 14.88 -0.06 -7.06
C VAL A 149 16.28 -0.33 -7.57
N PRO A 150 16.88 0.58 -8.34
CA PRO A 150 18.25 0.43 -8.85
C PRO A 150 19.26 0.30 -7.69
N LEU A 151 20.28 -0.54 -7.87
CA LEU A 151 21.37 -0.68 -6.86
C LEU A 151 22.15 0.62 -6.65
N THR A 152 22.11 1.53 -7.62
CA THR A 152 22.72 2.87 -7.54
C THR A 152 22.06 3.76 -6.49
N ASP A 153 20.81 3.46 -6.10
CA ASP A 153 20.09 4.21 -5.07
C ASP A 153 20.49 3.79 -3.64
N GLY A 154 21.38 2.81 -3.55
CA GLY A 154 21.98 2.34 -2.29
C GLY A 154 21.14 1.27 -1.58
N GLU A 155 21.52 1.01 -0.34
CA GLU A 155 20.84 0.06 0.53
C GLU A 155 19.73 0.75 1.33
N PHE A 156 18.77 -0.03 1.83
CA PHE A 156 17.68 0.47 2.66
C PHE A 156 17.54 -0.40 3.92
N HIS A 157 17.86 0.21 5.05
CA HIS A 157 17.86 -0.42 6.36
C HIS A 157 16.78 0.16 7.27
N LEU A 158 16.72 -0.32 8.52
CA LEU A 158 15.78 0.17 9.51
C LEU A 158 15.98 1.68 9.80
N ASP A 159 17.21 2.13 9.83
CA ASP A 159 17.53 3.56 10.06
C ASP A 159 17.00 4.44 8.93
N ASP A 160 17.07 3.96 7.69
CA ASP A 160 16.51 4.67 6.53
C ASP A 160 14.98 4.73 6.60
N TYR A 161 14.34 3.65 7.04
CA TYR A 161 12.92 3.63 7.30
C TYR A 161 12.53 4.69 8.35
N ILE A 162 13.22 4.71 9.48
CA ILE A 162 13.02 5.69 10.56
C ILE A 162 13.18 7.11 10.02
N ASN A 163 14.26 7.36 9.24
CA ASN A 163 14.54 8.66 8.65
C ASN A 163 13.44 9.10 7.66
N TYR A 164 12.91 8.19 6.83
CA TYR A 164 11.81 8.49 5.92
C TYR A 164 10.55 8.90 6.69
N VAL A 165 10.21 8.17 7.75
CA VAL A 165 9.06 8.49 8.60
C VAL A 165 9.21 9.88 9.25
N GLN A 166 10.38 10.18 9.81
CA GLN A 166 10.66 11.49 10.40
C GLN A 166 10.57 12.61 9.37
N GLU A 167 11.11 12.41 8.17
CA GLU A 167 11.03 13.39 7.08
C GLU A 167 9.59 13.66 6.67
N PHE A 168 8.78 12.63 6.52
CA PHE A 168 7.36 12.80 6.19
C PHE A 168 6.58 13.52 7.29
N ILE A 169 6.85 13.20 8.56
CA ILE A 169 6.26 13.91 9.71
C ILE A 169 6.63 15.39 9.67
N ARG A 170 7.93 15.71 9.52
CA ARG A 170 8.42 17.11 9.46
C ARG A 170 7.81 17.87 8.29
N HIS A 171 7.72 17.23 7.12
CA HIS A 171 7.08 17.84 5.94
C HIS A 171 5.62 18.22 6.21
N LEU A 172 4.86 17.31 6.83
CA LEU A 172 3.46 17.57 7.15
C LEU A 172 3.29 18.60 8.27
N GLN A 173 4.16 18.59 9.28
CA GLN A 173 4.17 19.60 10.35
C GLN A 173 4.53 20.98 9.81
N ALA A 174 5.49 21.08 8.87
CA ALA A 174 5.83 22.34 8.22
C ALA A 174 4.66 22.91 7.39
N THR A 175 3.89 22.02 6.76
CA THR A 175 2.76 22.39 5.88
C THR A 175 1.50 22.74 6.67
N TYR A 176 1.21 22.04 7.76
CA TYR A 176 -0.08 22.10 8.48
C TYR A 176 0.04 22.53 9.94
N GLY A 177 1.26 22.72 10.45
CA GLY A 177 1.52 23.02 11.84
C GLY A 177 1.42 21.83 12.79
N HIS A 178 0.87 20.70 12.34
CA HIS A 178 0.73 19.45 13.11
C HIS A 178 0.69 18.25 12.17
N CYS A 179 0.85 17.04 12.74
CA CYS A 179 0.68 15.78 12.02
C CYS A 179 0.26 14.72 13.03
N HIS A 180 -0.81 13.98 12.76
CA HIS A 180 -1.14 12.76 13.50
C HIS A 180 -0.61 11.56 12.72
N VAL A 181 -0.14 10.54 13.41
CA VAL A 181 0.43 9.34 12.77
C VAL A 181 -0.35 8.11 13.20
N VAL A 182 -0.72 7.32 12.20
CA VAL A 182 -1.33 5.99 12.38
C VAL A 182 -0.44 4.96 11.73
N SER A 183 0.05 4.01 12.49
CA SER A 183 0.83 2.87 12.01
C SER A 183 0.05 1.57 12.19
N VAL A 184 0.11 0.69 11.20
CA VAL A 184 -0.66 -0.56 11.19
C VAL A 184 0.29 -1.75 11.08
N CYS A 185 0.32 -2.62 12.10
CA CYS A 185 1.12 -3.84 12.14
C CYS A 185 2.64 -3.55 12.20
N GLN A 186 3.42 -4.05 11.26
CA GLN A 186 4.90 -3.96 11.22
C GLN A 186 5.47 -2.53 11.40
N PRO A 187 4.95 -1.47 10.78
CA PRO A 187 5.50 -0.12 10.93
C PRO A 187 5.36 0.50 12.33
N THR A 188 4.64 -0.13 13.25
CA THR A 188 4.56 0.37 14.64
C THR A 188 5.93 0.51 15.29
N VAL A 189 6.85 -0.41 15.03
CA VAL A 189 8.22 -0.38 15.58
C VAL A 189 9.03 0.79 15.02
N PRO A 190 9.24 0.94 13.71
CA PRO A 190 10.01 2.08 13.18
C PRO A 190 9.32 3.43 13.42
N VAL A 191 7.99 3.50 13.47
CA VAL A 191 7.28 4.74 13.83
C VAL A 191 7.51 5.12 15.28
N LEU A 192 7.42 4.16 16.22
CA LEU A 192 7.74 4.41 17.63
C LEU A 192 9.18 4.88 17.79
N ALA A 193 10.13 4.25 17.12
CA ALA A 193 11.53 4.67 17.12
C ALA A 193 11.71 6.09 16.55
N ALA A 194 11.05 6.38 15.41
CA ALA A 194 11.09 7.71 14.78
C ALA A 194 10.60 8.80 15.72
N VAL A 195 9.45 8.60 16.36
CA VAL A 195 8.84 9.56 17.29
C VAL A 195 9.69 9.70 18.56
N SER A 196 10.22 8.61 19.11
CA SER A 196 11.10 8.63 20.27
C SER A 196 12.38 9.41 20.02
N LEU A 197 12.98 9.23 18.85
CA LEU A 197 14.18 9.99 18.43
C LEU A 197 13.86 11.49 18.23
N MET A 198 12.72 11.82 17.65
CA MET A 198 12.27 13.22 17.55
C MET A 198 12.10 13.84 18.95
N ALA A 199 11.44 13.12 19.85
CA ALA A 199 11.24 13.58 21.23
C ALA A 199 12.58 13.78 21.96
N SER A 200 13.54 12.85 21.82
CA SER A 200 14.86 12.95 22.46
C SER A 200 15.70 14.13 21.96
N ARG A 201 15.41 14.62 20.76
CA ARG A 201 16.04 15.79 20.15
C ARG A 201 15.31 17.10 20.46
N GLY A 202 14.22 17.04 21.23
CA GLY A 202 13.37 18.21 21.52
C GLY A 202 12.54 18.68 20.31
N GLU A 203 12.42 17.85 19.28
CA GLU A 203 11.61 18.15 18.10
C GLU A 203 10.12 18.02 18.45
N LYS A 204 9.27 18.74 17.70
CA LYS A 204 7.82 18.56 17.79
C LYS A 204 7.44 17.15 17.34
N THR A 205 6.76 16.42 18.21
CA THR A 205 6.23 15.07 17.91
C THR A 205 4.82 15.14 17.29
N PRO A 206 4.37 14.06 16.63
CA PRO A 206 3.02 13.95 16.09
C PRO A 206 1.92 14.08 17.13
#